data_66a940fa0591006489cb5eb2d38135c3
#
_entry.id   66a940fa0591006489cb5eb2d38135c3
#
_cell.length_a   1.000
_cell.length_b   1.000
_cell.length_c   1.000
_cell.angle_alpha   90.00
_cell.angle_beta   90.00
_cell.angle_gamma   90.00
#
_symmetry.space_group_name_H-M   'P 1'
#
loop_
_entity.id
_entity.type
_entity.pdbx_description
1 polymer ?
#
loop_
_entity_poly.entity_id
_entity_poly.type
_entity_poly.pdbx_seq_one_letter_code
_entity_poly.pdbx_strand_id
1 'polypeptide(L)'
;MFGQTFKYSNCQQVPNGDLWNLPQGSLILFGSHHAGLFYLDTVFVTGDAGIQYSVPISNPLPFTTSNEYKTVTLDNLTPHRNKRGVNIDKFMFYRGKLPSVNGAGQVAEDDMFSFTPARGFNSTNYNERCKIDLAALNARFQRVNGWRNFSLMLPQKHKMIVLNAAQGDVVAVWQAVRNEVIRSSFMLGYHFPW
;
A
#
# COMPACT_ATOMS: atom_id res chain seq x y z
N MET A 1 -0.13 10.17 3.06
CA MET A 1 -1.27 10.45 2.16
C MET A 1 -1.41 11.94 2.01
N PHE A 2 -1.61 12.44 0.79
CA PHE A 2 -1.79 13.86 0.52
C PHE A 2 -3.05 14.04 -0.31
N GLY A 3 -4.00 14.85 0.18
CA GLY A 3 -5.28 15.11 -0.47
C GLY A 3 -6.23 13.91 -0.44
N GLN A 4 -7.24 13.93 -1.30
CA GLN A 4 -8.31 12.94 -1.35
C GLN A 4 -7.91 11.60 -2.00
N THR A 5 -6.63 11.38 -2.30
CA THR A 5 -6.18 10.19 -3.03
C THR A 5 -4.99 9.52 -2.35
N PHE A 6 -4.99 8.20 -2.39
CA PHE A 6 -3.81 7.41 -2.04
C PHE A 6 -2.77 7.55 -3.16
N LYS A 7 -1.54 7.87 -2.78
CA LYS A 7 -0.42 7.97 -3.71
C LYS A 7 0.78 7.25 -3.12
N TYR A 8 1.47 6.49 -3.94
CA TYR A 8 2.70 5.83 -3.56
C TYR A 8 3.78 6.09 -4.61
N SER A 9 4.88 6.66 -4.18
CA SER A 9 6.03 6.93 -5.03
C SER A 9 7.32 6.46 -4.36
N ASN A 10 8.45 6.68 -5.01
CA ASN A 10 9.77 6.33 -4.51
C ASN A 10 9.97 4.82 -4.35
N CYS A 11 9.30 4.04 -5.19
CA CYS A 11 9.43 2.60 -5.18
C CYS A 11 10.84 2.23 -5.63
N GLN A 12 11.73 2.04 -4.66
CA GLN A 12 13.15 1.79 -4.87
C GLN A 12 13.55 0.35 -4.71
N GLN A 13 12.66 -0.59 -4.71
CA GLN A 13 13.08 -1.97 -4.51
C GLN A 13 13.88 -2.48 -5.73
N VAL A 14 15.14 -2.10 -5.74
CA VAL A 14 16.16 -2.74 -6.56
C VAL A 14 16.93 -3.69 -5.62
N PRO A 15 17.01 -4.99 -5.89
CA PRO A 15 16.97 -5.63 -7.21
C PRO A 15 15.73 -6.50 -7.49
N ASN A 16 14.74 -6.55 -6.62
CA ASN A 16 13.71 -7.59 -6.73
C ASN A 16 12.54 -7.25 -7.66
N GLY A 17 12.49 -6.07 -8.23
CA GLY A 17 11.51 -5.72 -9.26
C GLY A 17 10.04 -5.74 -8.87
N ASP A 18 9.72 -6.21 -7.67
CA ASP A 18 8.35 -6.48 -7.22
C ASP A 18 7.46 -5.23 -7.20
N LEU A 19 8.06 -4.04 -7.16
CA LEU A 19 7.34 -2.76 -7.19
C LEU A 19 7.43 -2.03 -8.54
N TRP A 20 8.16 -2.57 -9.51
CA TRP A 20 8.42 -1.86 -10.75
C TRP A 20 7.31 -1.99 -11.79
N ASN A 21 6.58 -3.08 -11.77
CA ASN A 21 5.56 -3.38 -12.77
C ASN A 21 4.33 -3.98 -12.12
N LEU A 22 3.79 -3.30 -11.12
CA LEU A 22 2.56 -3.71 -10.50
C LEU A 22 1.39 -3.39 -11.45
N PRO A 23 0.62 -4.38 -11.90
CA PRO A 23 -0.59 -4.13 -12.66
C PRO A 23 -1.67 -3.53 -11.76
N GLN A 24 -2.69 -2.97 -12.38
CA GLN A 24 -3.90 -2.54 -11.70
C GLN A 24 -4.47 -3.67 -10.82
N GLY A 25 -4.95 -3.33 -9.64
CA GLY A 25 -5.50 -4.30 -8.68
C GLY A 25 -4.44 -5.01 -7.83
N SER A 26 -3.15 -4.69 -7.96
CA SER A 26 -2.13 -5.21 -7.06
C SER A 26 -2.32 -4.63 -5.66
N LEU A 27 -1.98 -5.43 -4.64
CA LEU A 27 -2.17 -5.11 -3.24
C LEU A 27 -0.83 -4.88 -2.55
N ILE A 28 -0.71 -3.77 -1.82
CA ILE A 28 0.43 -3.51 -0.94
C ILE A 28 -0.10 -3.28 0.47
N LEU A 29 0.39 -4.06 1.41
CA LEU A 29 0.13 -3.86 2.84
C LEU A 29 1.34 -3.14 3.45
N PHE A 30 1.15 -1.91 3.88
CA PHE A 30 2.14 -1.15 4.62
C PHE A 30 1.95 -1.36 6.11
N GLY A 31 3.04 -1.57 6.82
CA GLY A 31 2.96 -1.77 8.25
C GLY A 31 4.33 -1.91 8.91
N SER A 32 4.34 -2.33 10.14
CA SER A 32 5.54 -2.63 10.89
C SER A 32 5.39 -3.97 11.62
N HIS A 33 6.50 -4.63 11.83
CA HIS A 33 6.55 -5.88 12.60
C HIS A 33 7.21 -5.63 13.95
N HIS A 34 6.52 -6.00 15.02
CA HIS A 34 7.03 -5.89 16.38
C HIS A 34 6.54 -7.06 17.22
N ALA A 35 7.45 -7.69 17.98
CA ALA A 35 7.14 -8.80 18.89
C ALA A 35 6.30 -9.93 18.26
N GLY A 36 6.61 -10.33 17.02
CA GLY A 36 5.88 -11.39 16.32
C GLY A 36 4.56 -10.95 15.66
N LEU A 37 4.13 -9.71 15.85
CA LEU A 37 2.87 -9.17 15.32
C LEU A 37 3.12 -8.21 14.17
N PHE A 38 2.22 -8.21 13.20
CA PHE A 38 2.19 -7.24 12.12
C PHE A 38 1.15 -6.15 12.41
N TYR A 39 1.60 -4.92 12.47
CA TYR A 39 0.75 -3.75 12.68
C TYR A 39 0.51 -3.10 11.33
N LEU A 40 -0.73 -3.17 10.87
CA LEU A 40 -1.16 -2.63 9.58
C LEU A 40 -1.37 -1.11 9.69
N ASP A 41 -0.73 -0.37 8.80
CA ASP A 41 -0.89 1.08 8.70
C ASP A 41 -1.76 1.49 7.51
N THR A 42 -1.56 0.82 6.35
CA THR A 42 -2.28 1.16 5.13
C THR A 42 -2.41 -0.07 4.24
N VAL A 43 -3.58 -0.24 3.69
CA VAL A 43 -3.86 -1.14 2.57
C VAL A 43 -3.90 -0.30 1.31
N PHE A 44 -3.01 -0.56 0.38
CA PHE A 44 -2.92 0.16 -0.89
C PHE A 44 -3.23 -0.80 -2.03
N VAL A 45 -4.22 -0.45 -2.81
CA VAL A 45 -4.60 -1.16 -4.04
C VAL A 45 -4.25 -0.27 -5.22
N THR A 46 -3.47 -0.77 -6.17
CA THR A 46 -3.12 0.01 -7.37
C THR A 46 -4.36 0.27 -8.21
N GLY A 47 -4.67 1.54 -8.47
CA GLY A 47 -5.83 1.95 -9.26
C GLY A 47 -5.55 1.93 -10.77
N ASP A 48 -4.28 2.05 -11.14
CA ASP A 48 -3.81 2.04 -12.52
C ASP A 48 -2.42 1.39 -12.61
N ALA A 49 -1.91 1.26 -13.81
CA ALA A 49 -0.53 0.86 -14.03
C ALA A 49 0.42 1.93 -13.49
N GLY A 50 1.56 1.51 -12.97
CA GLY A 50 2.57 2.43 -12.47
C GLY A 50 3.14 3.33 -13.57
N ILE A 51 3.44 4.57 -13.21
CA ILE A 51 4.06 5.55 -14.08
C ILE A 51 5.52 5.72 -13.68
N GLN A 52 6.44 5.43 -14.59
CA GLN A 52 7.87 5.64 -14.36
C GLN A 52 8.23 7.13 -14.48
N TYR A 53 9.06 7.61 -13.59
CA TYR A 53 9.64 8.95 -13.66
C TYR A 53 11.12 8.91 -13.25
N SER A 54 11.87 9.95 -13.64
CA SER A 54 13.31 10.07 -13.37
C SER A 54 13.60 11.18 -12.36
N VAL A 55 14.73 11.09 -11.71
CA VAL A 55 15.27 12.12 -10.80
C VAL A 55 16.63 12.59 -11.36
N PRO A 56 16.92 13.89 -11.48
CA PRO A 56 16.06 15.02 -11.11
C PRO A 56 14.73 15.05 -11.85
N ILE A 57 13.68 15.53 -11.16
CA ILE A 57 12.34 15.50 -11.69
C ILE A 57 12.22 16.38 -12.93
N SER A 58 11.76 15.79 -14.03
CA SER A 58 11.43 16.53 -15.25
C SER A 58 10.18 17.40 -15.05
N ASN A 59 10.14 18.53 -15.71
CA ASN A 59 8.96 19.37 -15.75
C ASN A 59 8.49 19.47 -17.22
N PRO A 60 7.27 19.04 -17.57
CA PRO A 60 6.22 18.57 -16.67
C PRO A 60 6.43 17.13 -16.16
N LEU A 61 5.84 16.83 -15.00
CA LEU A 61 5.74 15.46 -14.47
C LEU A 61 4.88 14.60 -15.41
N PRO A 62 5.21 13.32 -15.60
CA PRO A 62 4.41 12.40 -16.41
C PRO A 62 3.06 12.01 -15.75
N PHE A 63 2.73 12.58 -14.59
CA PHE A 63 1.49 12.34 -13.86
C PHE A 63 1.03 13.60 -13.11
N THR A 64 -0.27 13.67 -12.85
CA THR A 64 -0.85 14.79 -12.09
C THR A 64 -0.75 14.53 -10.59
N THR A 65 -0.33 15.54 -9.85
CA THR A 65 -0.27 15.51 -8.39
C THR A 65 -0.48 16.92 -7.80
N SER A 66 -0.76 17.01 -6.49
CA SER A 66 -0.83 18.31 -5.81
C SER A 66 0.56 18.89 -5.60
N ASN A 67 0.63 20.22 -5.45
CA ASN A 67 1.88 20.91 -5.16
C ASN A 67 2.51 20.44 -3.84
N GLU A 68 1.69 20.18 -2.83
CA GLU A 68 2.13 19.68 -1.52
C GLU A 68 2.81 18.33 -1.65
N TYR A 69 2.19 17.41 -2.38
CA TYR A 69 2.79 16.09 -2.62
C TYR A 69 4.10 16.22 -3.41
N LYS A 70 4.13 17.07 -4.43
CA LYS A 70 5.35 17.35 -5.20
C LYS A 70 6.46 17.85 -4.27
N THR A 71 6.21 18.91 -3.52
CA THR A 71 7.20 19.55 -2.65
C THR A 71 7.70 18.63 -1.53
N VAL A 72 6.79 17.93 -0.85
CA VAL A 72 7.14 17.11 0.32
C VAL A 72 7.76 15.78 -0.09
N THR A 73 7.31 15.18 -1.19
CA THR A 73 7.67 13.80 -1.51
C THR A 73 8.63 13.71 -2.69
N LEU A 74 8.43 14.50 -3.73
CA LEU A 74 9.16 14.33 -4.99
C LEU A 74 10.39 15.22 -5.09
N ASP A 75 10.27 16.50 -4.75
CA ASP A 75 11.36 17.48 -4.92
C ASP A 75 12.58 17.19 -4.03
N ASN A 76 12.39 16.41 -2.97
CA ASN A 76 13.48 15.98 -2.08
C ASN A 76 14.21 14.72 -2.57
N LEU A 77 13.79 14.14 -3.70
CA LEU A 77 14.45 12.96 -4.23
C LEU A 77 15.76 13.35 -4.93
N THR A 78 16.79 12.61 -4.60
CA THR A 78 18.09 12.71 -5.27
C THR A 78 18.49 11.37 -5.89
N PRO A 79 19.14 11.39 -7.06
CA PRO A 79 19.78 10.18 -7.57
C PRO A 79 20.79 9.65 -6.54
N HIS A 80 20.79 8.37 -6.32
CA HIS A 80 21.75 7.76 -5.40
C HIS A 80 22.23 6.41 -5.94
N ARG A 81 23.30 5.90 -5.34
CA ARG A 81 23.79 4.56 -5.65
C ARG A 81 23.31 3.57 -4.60
N ASN A 82 22.82 2.43 -5.05
CA ASN A 82 22.53 1.33 -4.13
C ASN A 82 23.83 0.67 -3.60
N LYS A 83 23.68 -0.27 -2.66
CA LYS A 83 24.82 -1.00 -2.07
C LYS A 83 25.67 -1.76 -3.11
N ARG A 84 25.20 -1.96 -4.32
CA ARG A 84 25.89 -2.62 -5.43
C ARG A 84 26.52 -1.62 -6.41
N GLY A 85 26.50 -0.32 -6.10
CA GLY A 85 27.05 0.74 -6.96
C GLY A 85 26.18 1.11 -8.17
N VAL A 86 24.97 0.54 -8.28
CA VAL A 86 24.04 0.87 -9.39
C VAL A 86 23.37 2.20 -9.12
N ASN A 87 23.38 3.08 -10.11
CA ASN A 87 22.67 4.36 -10.03
C ASN A 87 21.17 4.13 -9.98
N ILE A 88 20.52 4.77 -9.03
CA ILE A 88 19.05 4.80 -8.87
C ILE A 88 18.60 6.22 -9.18
N ASP A 89 18.06 6.38 -10.36
CA ASP A 89 17.54 7.64 -10.90
C ASP A 89 16.13 7.50 -11.47
N LYS A 90 15.58 6.28 -11.46
CA LYS A 90 14.23 5.95 -11.95
C LYS A 90 13.39 5.39 -10.82
N PHE A 91 12.15 5.83 -10.78
CA PHE A 91 11.19 5.48 -9.73
C PHE A 91 9.82 5.21 -10.35
N MET A 92 8.97 4.51 -9.61
CA MET A 92 7.58 4.29 -9.98
C MET A 92 6.65 5.11 -9.10
N PHE A 93 5.60 5.63 -9.71
CA PHE A 93 4.49 6.29 -9.05
C PHE A 93 3.22 5.47 -9.29
N TYR A 94 2.45 5.25 -8.24
CA TYR A 94 1.17 4.56 -8.28
C TYR A 94 0.09 5.42 -7.64
N ARG A 95 -1.11 5.39 -8.24
CA ARG A 95 -2.33 5.90 -7.61
C ARG A 95 -3.03 4.75 -6.92
N GLY A 96 -3.53 4.98 -5.70
CA GLY A 96 -4.36 4.03 -5.02
C GLY A 96 -5.79 4.06 -5.56
N LYS A 97 -6.38 2.91 -5.69
CA LYS A 97 -7.80 2.77 -6.05
C LYS A 97 -8.67 3.26 -4.91
N LEU A 98 -9.60 4.16 -5.20
CA LEU A 98 -10.65 4.57 -4.28
C LEU A 98 -11.84 3.62 -4.38
N PRO A 99 -12.69 3.54 -3.34
CA PRO A 99 -13.91 2.75 -3.43
C PRO A 99 -14.85 3.30 -4.49
N SER A 100 -15.49 2.40 -5.24
CA SER A 100 -16.62 2.74 -6.09
C SER A 100 -17.84 2.90 -5.22
N VAL A 101 -18.49 4.07 -5.29
CA VAL A 101 -19.68 4.39 -4.51
C VAL A 101 -20.87 4.36 -5.45
N ASN A 102 -21.90 3.57 -5.11
CA ASN A 102 -23.14 3.54 -5.87
C ASN A 102 -23.94 4.84 -5.68
N GLY A 103 -25.02 5.02 -6.44
CA GLY A 103 -25.88 6.20 -6.36
C GLY A 103 -26.54 6.44 -4.99
N ALA A 104 -26.53 5.43 -4.10
CA ALA A 104 -27.00 5.53 -2.72
C ALA A 104 -25.87 5.83 -1.70
N GLY A 105 -24.64 6.09 -2.17
CA GLY A 105 -23.50 6.37 -1.30
C GLY A 105 -22.84 5.13 -0.66
N GLN A 106 -23.22 3.92 -1.09
CA GLN A 106 -22.67 2.69 -0.54
C GLN A 106 -21.49 2.20 -1.36
N VAL A 107 -20.46 1.72 -0.68
CA VAL A 107 -19.29 1.08 -1.30
C VAL A 107 -19.67 -0.32 -1.77
N ALA A 108 -19.32 -0.66 -3.01
CA ALA A 108 -19.50 -2.01 -3.52
C ALA A 108 -18.65 -2.99 -2.70
N GLU A 109 -19.30 -4.04 -2.15
CA GLU A 109 -18.64 -4.97 -1.21
C GLU A 109 -17.48 -5.75 -1.84
N ASP A 110 -17.56 -6.04 -3.13
CA ASP A 110 -16.60 -6.86 -3.88
C ASP A 110 -15.49 -6.02 -4.55
N ASP A 111 -15.54 -4.70 -4.43
CA ASP A 111 -14.58 -3.82 -5.08
C ASP A 111 -13.39 -3.55 -4.15
N MET A 112 -12.21 -4.02 -4.55
CA MET A 112 -10.98 -3.72 -3.80
C MET A 112 -10.63 -2.24 -3.90
N PHE A 113 -10.31 -1.63 -2.78
CA PHE A 113 -9.88 -0.23 -2.69
C PHE A 113 -8.80 -0.02 -1.61
N SER A 114 -8.11 1.10 -1.68
CA SER A 114 -7.11 1.50 -0.70
C SER A 114 -7.77 2.10 0.54
N PHE A 115 -7.28 1.72 1.73
CA PHE A 115 -7.78 2.27 2.98
C PHE A 115 -6.70 2.29 4.07
N THR A 116 -6.95 3.06 5.11
CA THR A 116 -6.17 3.06 6.36
C THR A 116 -7.07 2.58 7.49
N PRO A 117 -6.67 1.57 8.28
CA PRO A 117 -7.39 1.23 9.49
C PRO A 117 -7.46 2.43 10.43
N ALA A 118 -8.65 2.84 10.84
CA ALA A 118 -8.88 4.01 11.68
C ALA A 118 -9.79 3.68 12.85
N ARG A 119 -9.54 4.29 14.01
CA ARG A 119 -10.44 4.30 15.16
C ARG A 119 -11.34 5.53 15.09
N GLY A 120 -12.57 5.42 15.58
CA GLY A 120 -13.44 6.58 15.74
C GLY A 120 -12.82 7.58 16.72
N PHE A 121 -13.02 8.87 16.44
CA PHE A 121 -12.47 9.97 17.24
C PHE A 121 -12.82 9.87 18.74
N ASN A 122 -14.00 9.34 19.06
CA ASN A 122 -14.46 9.16 20.44
C ASN A 122 -14.00 7.82 21.06
N SER A 123 -13.14 7.06 20.38
CA SER A 123 -12.61 5.82 20.93
C SER A 123 -11.55 6.14 21.98
N THR A 124 -11.62 5.50 23.14
CA THR A 124 -10.58 5.57 24.18
C THR A 124 -9.23 5.05 23.69
N ASN A 125 -9.24 4.26 22.63
CA ASN A 125 -8.07 3.58 22.04
C ASN A 125 -7.74 4.13 20.66
N TYR A 126 -7.94 5.42 20.40
CA TYR A 126 -7.71 6.02 19.06
C TYR A 126 -6.25 5.90 18.58
N ASN A 127 -5.28 5.74 19.49
CA ASN A 127 -3.86 5.52 19.17
C ASN A 127 -3.51 4.05 18.90
N GLU A 128 -4.46 3.13 19.06
CA GLU A 128 -4.20 1.72 18.85
C GLU A 128 -4.04 1.43 17.35
N ARG A 129 -2.99 0.69 17.01
CA ARG A 129 -2.74 0.25 15.63
C ARG A 129 -3.41 -1.09 15.37
N CYS A 130 -3.93 -1.27 14.17
CA CYS A 130 -4.56 -2.52 13.76
C CYS A 130 -3.54 -3.65 13.66
N LYS A 131 -3.78 -4.73 14.40
CA LYS A 131 -2.94 -5.94 14.39
C LYS A 131 -3.51 -6.95 13.40
N ILE A 132 -2.66 -7.49 12.54
CA ILE A 132 -3.00 -8.56 11.60
C ILE A 132 -2.20 -9.81 11.93
N ASP A 133 -2.88 -10.92 12.06
CA ASP A 133 -2.23 -12.22 12.21
C ASP A 133 -1.74 -12.72 10.84
N LEU A 134 -0.48 -12.42 10.53
CA LEU A 134 0.15 -12.90 9.30
C LEU A 134 0.31 -14.42 9.26
N ALA A 135 0.41 -15.09 10.40
CA ALA A 135 0.53 -16.54 10.44
C ALA A 135 -0.79 -17.18 9.99
N ALA A 136 -1.92 -16.66 10.48
CA ALA A 136 -3.25 -17.10 10.05
C ALA A 136 -3.49 -16.81 8.56
N LEU A 137 -3.09 -15.64 8.07
CA LEU A 137 -3.16 -15.31 6.63
C LEU A 137 -2.28 -16.26 5.80
N ASN A 138 -1.04 -16.50 6.21
CA ASN A 138 -0.15 -17.44 5.53
C ASN A 138 -0.76 -18.86 5.49
N ALA A 139 -1.26 -19.37 6.62
CA ALA A 139 -1.88 -20.68 6.66
C ALA A 139 -3.09 -20.79 5.71
N ARG A 140 -3.88 -19.72 5.58
CA ARG A 140 -5.05 -19.67 4.72
C ARG A 140 -4.68 -19.61 3.24
N PHE A 141 -3.66 -18.84 2.88
CA PHE A 141 -3.33 -18.54 1.48
C PHE A 141 -2.07 -19.24 0.96
N GLN A 142 -1.39 -20.06 1.75
CA GLN A 142 -0.15 -20.75 1.35
C GLN A 142 -0.29 -21.62 0.07
N ARG A 143 -1.51 -21.99 -0.31
CA ARG A 143 -1.81 -22.77 -1.52
C ARG A 143 -2.27 -21.91 -2.70
N VAL A 144 -2.39 -20.59 -2.51
CA VAL A 144 -2.80 -19.68 -3.58
C VAL A 144 -1.60 -19.36 -4.45
N ASN A 145 -1.72 -19.53 -5.77
CA ASN A 145 -0.67 -19.18 -6.72
C ASN A 145 -0.25 -17.72 -6.54
N GLY A 146 1.06 -17.50 -6.44
CA GLY A 146 1.64 -16.17 -6.22
C GLY A 146 1.71 -15.72 -4.75
N TRP A 147 1.12 -16.46 -3.82
CA TRP A 147 1.32 -16.20 -2.40
C TRP A 147 2.75 -16.59 -2.00
N ARG A 148 3.53 -15.60 -1.63
CA ARG A 148 4.83 -15.84 -1.01
C ARG A 148 4.66 -15.78 0.50
N ASN A 149 5.09 -16.82 1.21
CA ASN A 149 5.12 -16.82 2.66
C ASN A 149 5.84 -15.58 3.17
N PHE A 150 5.13 -14.76 3.94
CA PHE A 150 5.76 -13.60 4.57
C PHE A 150 6.71 -14.10 5.65
N SER A 151 8.00 -14.03 5.38
CA SER A 151 8.98 -14.35 6.38
C SER A 151 8.87 -13.36 7.53
N LEU A 152 8.39 -13.84 8.66
CA LEU A 152 8.34 -13.11 9.92
C LEU A 152 9.74 -12.85 10.50
N MET A 153 10.80 -13.38 9.87
CA MET A 153 12.15 -13.48 10.45
C MET A 153 13.07 -12.29 10.16
N LEU A 154 12.65 -11.27 9.44
CA LEU A 154 13.52 -10.11 9.23
C LEU A 154 13.20 -9.02 10.25
N PRO A 155 14.20 -8.54 11.02
CA PRO A 155 14.03 -7.51 12.04
C PRO A 155 13.94 -6.10 11.42
N GLN A 156 13.14 -5.93 10.40
CA GLN A 156 12.91 -4.61 9.81
C GLN A 156 11.74 -3.94 10.51
N LYS A 157 11.98 -2.75 11.03
CA LYS A 157 10.97 -1.93 11.73
C LYS A 157 9.77 -1.58 10.86
N HIS A 158 9.96 -1.50 9.54
CA HIS A 158 8.88 -1.26 8.58
C HIS A 158 8.83 -2.40 7.57
N LYS A 159 7.65 -2.95 7.35
CA LYS A 159 7.42 -4.00 6.36
C LYS A 159 6.38 -3.57 5.36
N MET A 160 6.66 -3.94 4.14
CA MET A 160 5.76 -3.83 3.03
C MET A 160 5.56 -5.22 2.44
N ILE A 161 4.30 -5.60 2.27
CA ILE A 161 3.89 -6.87 1.70
C ILE A 161 3.28 -6.56 0.35
N VAL A 162 3.81 -7.11 -0.71
CA VAL A 162 3.38 -6.86 -2.09
C VAL A 162 2.79 -8.13 -2.69
N LEU A 163 1.58 -8.00 -3.22
CA LEU A 163 0.86 -9.05 -3.95
C LEU A 163 0.55 -8.54 -5.34
N ASN A 164 1.18 -9.14 -6.33
CA ASN A 164 0.99 -8.78 -7.73
C ASN A 164 -0.31 -9.41 -8.25
N ALA A 165 -1.24 -8.60 -8.79
CA ALA A 165 -2.52 -9.06 -9.30
C ALA A 165 -2.41 -10.11 -10.42
N ALA A 166 -1.30 -10.13 -11.16
CA ALA A 166 -1.05 -11.14 -12.19
C ALA A 166 -0.61 -12.50 -11.63
N GLN A 167 -0.29 -12.61 -10.34
CA GLN A 167 0.33 -13.79 -9.74
C GLN A 167 -0.51 -14.53 -8.71
N GLY A 168 -1.74 -14.06 -8.40
CA GLY A 168 -2.54 -14.73 -7.40
C GLY A 168 -3.92 -14.12 -7.15
N ASP A 169 -4.68 -14.76 -6.29
CA ASP A 169 -5.99 -14.28 -5.85
C ASP A 169 -5.86 -13.15 -4.81
N VAL A 170 -5.56 -11.96 -5.32
CA VAL A 170 -5.38 -10.77 -4.50
C VAL A 170 -6.68 -10.32 -3.85
N VAL A 171 -7.83 -10.57 -4.50
CA VAL A 171 -9.15 -10.21 -3.99
C VAL A 171 -9.44 -10.93 -2.68
N ALA A 172 -9.21 -12.25 -2.64
CA ALA A 172 -9.44 -13.04 -1.42
C ALA A 172 -8.55 -12.60 -0.26
N VAL A 173 -7.30 -12.21 -0.54
CA VAL A 173 -6.39 -11.68 0.47
C VAL A 173 -6.87 -10.32 0.97
N TRP A 174 -7.25 -9.43 0.06
CA TRP A 174 -7.78 -8.12 0.42
C TRP A 174 -9.03 -8.24 1.30
N GLN A 175 -9.97 -9.10 0.91
CA GLN A 175 -11.18 -9.37 1.70
C GLN A 175 -10.85 -9.90 3.09
N ALA A 176 -9.89 -10.81 3.21
CA ALA A 176 -9.46 -11.35 4.50
C ALA A 176 -8.86 -10.26 5.41
N VAL A 177 -8.01 -9.40 4.86
CA VAL A 177 -7.42 -8.27 5.59
C VAL A 177 -8.50 -7.26 5.99
N ARG A 178 -9.39 -6.89 5.07
CA ARG A 178 -10.53 -6.00 5.34
C ARG A 178 -11.39 -6.52 6.49
N ASN A 179 -11.76 -7.79 6.43
CA ASN A 179 -12.62 -8.41 7.44
C ASN A 179 -11.92 -8.47 8.80
N GLU A 180 -10.62 -8.72 8.85
CA GLU A 180 -9.84 -8.68 10.09
C GLU A 180 -9.81 -7.27 10.71
N VAL A 181 -9.64 -6.24 9.87
CA VAL A 181 -9.70 -4.83 10.30
C VAL A 181 -11.06 -4.50 10.93
N ILE A 182 -12.16 -4.89 10.26
CA ILE A 182 -13.52 -4.66 10.75
C ILE A 182 -13.78 -5.46 12.04
N ARG A 183 -13.38 -6.73 12.10
CA ARG A 183 -13.51 -7.58 13.28
C ARG A 183 -12.78 -7.03 14.49
N SER A 184 -11.66 -6.37 14.26
CA SER A 184 -10.87 -5.69 15.29
C SER A 184 -11.43 -4.30 15.66
N SER A 185 -12.65 -3.97 15.22
CA SER A 185 -13.37 -2.72 15.50
C SER A 185 -12.65 -1.47 14.94
N PHE A 186 -11.93 -1.62 13.83
CA PHE A 186 -11.41 -0.51 13.06
C PHE A 186 -12.35 -0.19 11.91
N MET A 187 -12.41 1.08 11.54
CA MET A 187 -13.08 1.57 10.34
C MET A 187 -12.11 1.54 9.14
N LEU A 188 -12.66 1.49 7.95
CA LEU A 188 -11.91 1.61 6.71
C LEU A 188 -11.86 3.09 6.31
N GLY A 189 -10.79 3.77 6.68
CA GLY A 189 -10.57 5.18 6.34
C GLY A 189 -10.07 5.31 4.89
N TYR A 190 -10.93 5.73 3.99
CA TYR A 190 -10.61 5.98 2.58
C TYR A 190 -10.95 7.41 2.13
N HIS A 191 -11.68 8.14 2.95
CA HIS A 191 -12.03 9.53 2.71
C HIS A 191 -11.66 10.36 3.93
N PHE A 192 -10.87 11.40 3.73
CA PHE A 192 -10.51 12.36 4.76
C PHE A 192 -11.07 13.71 4.33
N PRO A 193 -12.23 14.12 4.88
CA PRO A 193 -12.71 15.49 4.69
C PRO A 193 -11.69 16.45 5.31
N TRP A 194 -11.26 17.40 4.55
CA TRP A 194 -10.47 18.55 4.98
C TRP A 194 -11.39 19.72 5.23
#